data_ea69868ff8e05125f54010d343fd9afe
#
_entry.id   ea69868ff8e05125f54010d343fd9afe
#
_cell.length_a   1.000
_cell.length_b   1.000
_cell.length_c   1.000
_cell.angle_alpha   90.00
_cell.angle_beta   90.00
_cell.angle_gamma   90.00
#
_symmetry.space_group_name_H-M   'P 1'
#
loop_
_entity.id
_entity.type
_entity.pdbx_description
1 polymer ?
#
loop_
_entity_poly.entity_id
_entity_poly.type
_entity_poly.pdbx_seq_one_letter_code
_entity_poly.pdbx_strand_id
1 'polypeptide(L)'
;MVIDDSIQELKKTRAAVELLKKIHAYTDVERVANSRKIRAGRGKARNRRHTQRKGPLMIYQNDAGIVQAFRNIPGVELCHVDRLNLLQLAPGGHLGRFVIWTKSAFARLDALYGTNTEGSELKKNFQYSLPLSSQRREKDD
;
A
#
# COMPACT_ATOMS: atom_id res chain seq x y z
N MET A 1 5.23 1.88 -7.34
CA MET A 1 6.42 2.76 -7.35
C MET A 1 7.28 2.41 -6.14
N VAL A 2 8.59 2.26 -6.30
CA VAL A 2 9.53 1.96 -5.19
C VAL A 2 10.39 3.19 -4.95
N ILE A 3 10.59 3.55 -3.69
CA ILE A 3 11.33 4.74 -3.26
C ILE A 3 12.36 4.33 -2.20
N ASP A 4 13.39 5.16 -2.03
CA ASP A 4 14.46 4.92 -1.08
C ASP A 4 13.98 4.91 0.39
N ASP A 5 14.71 4.19 1.25
CA ASP A 5 14.35 3.99 2.65
C ASP A 5 14.51 5.24 3.53
N SER A 6 15.27 6.24 3.08
CA SER A 6 15.43 7.54 3.75
C SER A 6 14.10 8.22 4.09
N ILE A 7 13.04 7.87 3.37
CA ILE A 7 11.69 8.39 3.59
C ILE A 7 11.10 7.94 4.93
N GLN A 8 11.51 6.79 5.46
CA GLN A 8 11.02 6.27 6.72
C GLN A 8 11.40 7.17 7.92
N GLU A 9 12.43 8.00 7.77
CA GLU A 9 12.89 8.95 8.79
C GLU A 9 12.15 10.30 8.79
N LEU A 10 11.25 10.52 7.83
CA LEU A 10 10.48 11.76 7.75
C LEU A 10 9.53 11.89 8.94
N LYS A 11 9.66 12.99 9.68
CA LYS A 11 8.82 13.31 10.85
C LYS A 11 7.82 14.43 10.61
N LYS A 12 8.11 15.32 9.64
CA LYS A 12 7.30 16.51 9.36
C LYS A 12 6.38 16.31 8.16
N THR A 13 5.11 16.68 8.29
CA THR A 13 4.12 16.62 7.19
C THR A 13 4.50 17.46 5.99
N ARG A 14 5.18 18.60 6.20
CA ARG A 14 5.67 19.45 5.10
C ARG A 14 6.62 18.67 4.18
N ALA A 15 7.58 17.94 4.76
CA ALA A 15 8.53 17.14 3.98
C ALA A 15 7.82 16.00 3.23
N ALA A 16 6.80 15.38 3.85
CA ALA A 16 5.98 14.37 3.20
C ALA A 16 5.19 14.93 1.99
N VAL A 17 4.63 16.14 2.11
CA VAL A 17 3.95 16.83 1.00
C VAL A 17 4.93 17.19 -0.12
N GLU A 18 6.11 17.69 0.22
CA GLU A 18 7.17 18.00 -0.76
C GLU A 18 7.60 16.74 -1.52
N LEU A 19 7.74 15.61 -0.82
CA LEU A 19 8.01 14.31 -1.44
C LEU A 19 6.90 13.91 -2.43
N LEU A 20 5.62 13.94 -1.97
CA LEU A 20 4.48 13.57 -2.82
C LEU A 20 4.39 14.44 -4.08
N LYS A 21 4.77 15.72 -3.99
CA LYS A 21 4.87 16.61 -5.15
C LYS A 21 5.98 16.20 -6.09
N LYS A 22 7.18 15.86 -5.57
CA LYS A 22 8.31 15.41 -6.38
C LYS A 22 8.02 14.13 -7.18
N ILE A 23 7.26 13.21 -6.61
CA ILE A 23 6.87 11.95 -7.28
C ILE A 23 5.56 12.05 -8.05
N HIS A 24 4.99 13.25 -8.20
CA HIS A 24 3.72 13.54 -8.88
C HIS A 24 2.48 12.82 -8.29
N ALA A 25 2.58 12.28 -7.07
CA ALA A 25 1.47 11.64 -6.37
C ALA A 25 0.52 12.63 -5.65
N TYR A 26 0.90 13.90 -5.57
CA TYR A 26 0.11 14.91 -4.86
C TYR A 26 -1.22 15.22 -5.56
N THR A 27 -1.30 15.04 -6.87
CA THR A 27 -2.55 15.19 -7.63
C THR A 27 -3.65 14.25 -7.15
N ASP A 28 -3.29 13.03 -6.72
CA ASP A 28 -4.26 12.10 -6.16
C ASP A 28 -4.74 12.57 -4.77
N VAL A 29 -3.87 13.17 -3.97
CA VAL A 29 -4.24 13.78 -2.68
C VAL A 29 -5.23 14.93 -2.87
N GLU A 30 -5.01 15.80 -3.87
CA GLU A 30 -5.94 16.87 -4.22
C GLU A 30 -7.30 16.33 -4.68
N ARG A 31 -7.31 15.29 -5.50
CA ARG A 31 -8.55 14.61 -5.91
C ARG A 31 -9.32 14.06 -4.71
N VAL A 32 -8.61 13.51 -3.72
CA VAL A 32 -9.22 13.02 -2.48
C VAL A 32 -9.81 14.16 -1.67
N ALA A 33 -9.05 15.23 -1.46
CA ALA A 33 -9.51 16.40 -0.71
C ALA A 33 -10.78 17.01 -1.34
N ASN A 34 -10.80 17.17 -2.65
CA ASN A 34 -11.94 17.70 -3.41
C ASN A 34 -13.14 16.73 -3.47
N SER A 35 -12.94 15.44 -3.21
CA SER A 35 -14.00 14.43 -3.23
C SER A 35 -14.80 14.36 -1.94
N ARG A 36 -14.40 15.07 -0.89
CA ARG A 36 -15.06 15.01 0.42
C ARG A 36 -16.46 15.62 0.34
N LYS A 37 -17.47 14.80 0.59
CA LYS A 37 -18.88 15.20 0.57
C LYS A 37 -19.66 14.56 1.72
N ILE A 38 -20.82 15.13 2.00
CA ILE A 38 -21.76 14.57 2.99
C ILE A 38 -22.34 13.28 2.42
N ARG A 39 -22.34 12.21 3.23
CA ARG A 39 -22.91 10.92 2.86
C ARG A 39 -24.43 11.03 2.69
N ALA A 40 -24.96 10.42 1.66
CA ALA A 40 -26.40 10.24 1.50
C ALA A 40 -26.95 9.20 2.52
N GLY A 41 -28.20 9.36 2.90
CA GLY A 41 -28.89 8.41 3.79
C GLY A 41 -28.59 8.57 5.28
N ARG A 42 -29.07 7.61 6.08
CA ARG A 42 -29.04 7.64 7.55
C ARG A 42 -27.64 7.47 8.17
N GLY A 43 -26.66 7.02 7.41
CA GLY A 43 -25.26 6.89 7.85
C GLY A 43 -24.64 8.20 8.37
N LYS A 44 -25.17 9.35 7.95
CA LYS A 44 -24.78 10.70 8.44
C LYS A 44 -24.93 10.83 9.95
N ALA A 45 -26.02 10.34 10.48
CA ALA A 45 -26.34 10.39 11.91
C ALA A 45 -25.64 9.28 12.72
N ARG A 46 -24.98 8.32 12.05
CA ARG A 46 -24.32 7.17 12.66
C ARG A 46 -22.79 7.25 12.58
N ASN A 47 -22.22 8.42 12.86
CA ASN A 47 -20.77 8.70 12.83
C ASN A 47 -20.07 8.48 11.47
N ARG A 48 -20.83 8.33 10.37
CA ARG A 48 -20.31 8.19 9.00
C ARG A 48 -20.74 9.37 8.12
N ARG A 49 -20.61 10.60 8.65
CA ARG A 49 -21.13 11.82 8.01
C ARG A 49 -20.51 12.12 6.65
N HIS A 50 -19.23 11.87 6.49
CA HIS A 50 -18.52 12.20 5.26
C HIS A 50 -18.12 10.95 4.48
N THR A 51 -18.07 11.10 3.16
CA THR A 51 -17.44 10.16 2.24
C THR A 51 -16.33 10.88 1.50
N GLN A 52 -15.24 10.19 1.23
CA GLN A 52 -14.14 10.67 0.42
C GLN A 52 -13.48 9.50 -0.32
N ARG A 53 -12.79 9.78 -1.43
CA ARG A 53 -12.01 8.80 -2.16
C ARG A 53 -10.80 8.33 -1.35
N LYS A 54 -10.26 7.18 -1.68
CA LYS A 54 -8.97 6.70 -1.18
C LYS A 54 -7.85 7.25 -2.05
N GLY A 55 -6.79 7.71 -1.43
CA GLY A 55 -5.58 8.20 -2.08
C GLY A 55 -4.46 7.15 -2.08
N PRO A 56 -3.21 7.59 -2.27
CA PRO A 56 -2.05 6.72 -2.27
C PRO A 56 -1.94 5.88 -0.99
N LEU A 57 -1.46 4.66 -1.14
CA LEU A 57 -1.09 3.78 -0.02
C LEU A 57 0.43 3.76 0.09
N MET A 58 0.96 4.12 1.25
CA MET A 58 2.39 4.04 1.56
C MET A 58 2.68 2.75 2.33
N ILE A 59 3.56 1.91 1.82
CA ILE A 59 3.97 0.67 2.48
C ILE A 59 5.41 0.81 2.94
N TYR A 60 5.64 0.59 4.23
CA TYR A 60 6.93 0.76 4.89
C TYR A 60 7.29 -0.49 5.71
N GLN A 61 8.57 -0.66 6.01
CA GLN A 61 9.08 -1.72 6.87
C GLN A 61 9.36 -1.22 8.29
N ASN A 62 10.00 -0.06 8.44
CA ASN A 62 10.35 0.50 9.73
C ASN A 62 9.64 1.84 9.96
N ASP A 63 9.09 2.06 11.15
CA ASP A 63 8.52 3.34 11.54
C ASP A 63 9.56 4.17 12.32
N ALA A 64 10.37 4.93 11.59
CA ALA A 64 11.27 5.93 12.18
C ALA A 64 10.64 7.34 12.28
N GLY A 65 9.32 7.44 12.05
CA GLY A 65 8.54 8.68 12.09
C GLY A 65 7.61 8.88 10.88
N ILE A 66 7.66 8.00 9.89
CA ILE A 66 6.87 8.08 8.66
C ILE A 66 5.36 8.16 8.93
N VAL A 67 4.88 7.43 9.93
CA VAL A 67 3.46 7.46 10.31
C VAL A 67 3.04 8.86 10.74
N GLN A 68 3.85 9.56 11.52
CA GLN A 68 3.55 10.92 11.96
C GLN A 68 3.56 11.92 10.80
N ALA A 69 4.47 11.74 9.85
CA ALA A 69 4.59 12.61 8.69
C ALA A 69 3.38 12.52 7.74
N PHE A 70 2.87 11.32 7.49
CA PHE A 70 1.86 11.08 6.46
C PHE A 70 0.41 10.98 6.98
N ARG A 71 0.18 10.61 8.26
CA ARG A 71 -1.17 10.34 8.80
C ARG A 71 -2.16 11.49 8.67
N ASN A 72 -1.69 12.74 8.64
CA ASN A 72 -2.56 13.92 8.53
C ASN A 72 -2.88 14.32 7.07
N ILE A 73 -2.29 13.67 6.08
CA ILE A 73 -2.53 14.00 4.68
C ILE A 73 -3.83 13.32 4.21
N PRO A 74 -4.79 14.07 3.63
CA PRO A 74 -6.08 13.52 3.25
C PRO A 74 -5.97 12.33 2.29
N GLY A 75 -6.58 11.20 2.66
CA GLY A 75 -6.66 9.99 1.84
C GLY A 75 -5.41 9.16 1.71
N VAL A 76 -4.27 9.65 2.22
CA VAL A 76 -3.06 8.84 2.31
C VAL A 76 -3.22 7.84 3.47
N GLU A 77 -3.01 6.58 3.18
CA GLU A 77 -2.99 5.52 4.19
C GLU A 77 -1.59 4.92 4.28
N LEU A 78 -1.25 4.44 5.46
CA LEU A 78 0.02 3.78 5.73
C LEU A 78 -0.24 2.34 6.12
N CYS A 79 0.63 1.45 5.68
CA CYS A 79 0.58 0.04 6.03
C CYS A 79 1.99 -0.50 6.25
N HIS A 80 2.19 -1.21 7.34
CA HIS A 80 3.39 -2.00 7.54
C HIS A 80 3.38 -3.21 6.62
N VAL A 81 4.53 -3.57 6.03
CA VAL A 81 4.61 -4.65 5.04
C VAL A 81 4.10 -5.99 5.56
N ASP A 82 4.37 -6.33 6.83
CA ASP A 82 3.90 -7.60 7.43
C ASP A 82 2.37 -7.62 7.70
N ARG A 83 1.71 -6.46 7.60
CA ARG A 83 0.26 -6.30 7.83
C ARG A 83 -0.50 -5.92 6.57
N LEU A 84 0.00 -6.34 5.42
CA LEU A 84 -0.68 -6.08 4.15
C LEU A 84 -2.10 -6.65 4.17
N ASN A 85 -3.05 -5.81 3.76
CA ASN A 85 -4.46 -6.14 3.76
C ASN A 85 -5.08 -5.86 2.38
N LEU A 86 -5.78 -6.84 1.84
CA LEU A 86 -6.47 -6.72 0.56
C LEU A 86 -7.51 -5.58 0.57
N LEU A 87 -8.16 -5.31 1.71
CA LEU A 87 -9.12 -4.21 1.85
C LEU A 87 -8.47 -2.82 1.70
N GLN A 88 -7.18 -2.69 1.99
CA GLN A 88 -6.42 -1.47 1.76
C GLN A 88 -5.85 -1.40 0.35
N LEU A 89 -5.36 -2.52 -0.20
CA LEU A 89 -4.79 -2.59 -1.54
C LEU A 89 -5.85 -2.44 -2.64
N ALA A 90 -7.01 -3.04 -2.45
CA ALA A 90 -8.14 -3.00 -3.38
C ALA A 90 -9.43 -2.53 -2.69
N PRO A 91 -9.52 -1.24 -2.30
CA PRO A 91 -10.68 -0.72 -1.59
C PRO A 91 -11.95 -0.85 -2.44
N GLY A 92 -13.00 -1.42 -1.82
CA GLY A 92 -14.27 -1.68 -2.50
C GLY A 92 -14.21 -2.80 -3.55
N GLY A 93 -13.16 -3.62 -3.56
CA GLY A 93 -12.95 -4.69 -4.55
C GLY A 93 -12.39 -4.20 -5.88
N HIS A 94 -12.00 -2.93 -5.98
CA HIS A 94 -11.44 -2.35 -7.20
C HIS A 94 -9.91 -2.32 -7.15
N LEU A 95 -9.26 -2.90 -8.17
CA LEU A 95 -7.82 -2.82 -8.38
C LEU A 95 -7.42 -1.43 -8.90
N GLY A 96 -6.12 -1.12 -8.84
CA GLY A 96 -5.55 0.11 -9.41
C GLY A 96 -5.30 1.23 -8.41
N ARG A 97 -5.32 0.96 -7.11
CA ARG A 97 -4.87 1.92 -6.10
C ARG A 97 -3.38 2.22 -6.31
N PHE A 98 -3.01 3.50 -6.27
CA PHE A 98 -1.61 3.89 -6.35
C PHE A 98 -0.88 3.51 -5.07
N VAL A 99 0.16 2.67 -5.20
CA VAL A 99 0.94 2.16 -4.06
C VAL A 99 2.38 2.62 -4.18
N ILE A 100 2.89 3.14 -3.07
CA ILE A 100 4.26 3.61 -2.91
C ILE A 100 4.94 2.68 -1.91
N TRP A 101 6.03 2.06 -2.32
CA TRP A 101 6.80 1.12 -1.52
C TRP A 101 8.12 1.75 -1.09
N THR A 102 8.54 1.52 0.13
CA THR A 102 9.96 1.68 0.47
C THR A 102 10.76 0.49 -0.05
N LYS A 103 12.02 0.70 -0.37
CA LYS A 103 12.90 -0.34 -0.94
C LYS A 103 12.97 -1.57 -0.04
N SER A 104 13.17 -1.38 1.25
CA SER A 104 13.18 -2.45 2.25
C SER A 104 11.86 -3.21 2.34
N ALA A 105 10.72 -2.50 2.31
CA ALA A 105 9.41 -3.14 2.33
C ALA A 105 9.16 -3.98 1.08
N PHE A 106 9.63 -3.52 -0.09
CA PHE A 106 9.49 -4.27 -1.32
C PHE A 106 10.35 -5.55 -1.31
N ALA A 107 11.59 -5.45 -0.86
CA ALA A 107 12.49 -6.60 -0.72
C ALA A 107 11.98 -7.64 0.30
N ARG A 108 11.23 -7.20 1.33
CA ARG A 108 10.64 -8.08 2.34
C ARG A 108 9.52 -8.98 1.78
N LEU A 109 8.91 -8.64 0.65
CA LEU A 109 7.80 -9.41 0.07
C LEU A 109 8.19 -10.86 -0.26
N ASP A 110 9.40 -11.08 -0.75
CA ASP A 110 9.89 -12.41 -1.11
C ASP A 110 9.97 -13.33 0.12
N ALA A 111 10.44 -12.82 1.25
CA ALA A 111 10.46 -13.56 2.49
C ALA A 111 9.04 -13.84 3.04
N LEU A 112 8.13 -12.85 2.97
CA LEU A 112 6.78 -12.97 3.51
C LEU A 112 5.91 -13.96 2.74
N TYR A 113 5.95 -13.87 1.41
CA TYR A 113 5.05 -14.63 0.53
C TYR A 113 5.75 -15.82 -0.16
N GLY A 114 7.06 -15.87 -0.10
CA GLY A 114 7.87 -16.88 -0.74
C GLY A 114 8.12 -16.61 -2.23
N THR A 115 9.08 -17.33 -2.77
CA THR A 115 9.45 -17.36 -4.20
C THR A 115 9.24 -18.76 -4.74
N ASN A 116 9.57 -18.99 -6.01
CA ASN A 116 9.54 -20.32 -6.60
C ASN A 116 10.54 -21.31 -5.95
N THR A 117 11.59 -20.78 -5.32
CA THR A 117 12.67 -21.55 -4.71
C THR A 117 12.60 -21.61 -3.18
N GLU A 118 12.04 -20.58 -2.56
CA GLU A 118 12.00 -20.42 -1.11
C GLU A 118 10.58 -20.38 -0.58
N GLY A 119 10.36 -21.06 0.55
CA GLY A 119 9.06 -21.08 1.23
C GLY A 119 8.72 -19.75 1.90
N SER A 120 7.44 -19.49 2.09
CA SER A 120 6.90 -18.30 2.72
C SER A 120 7.02 -18.34 4.25
N GLU A 121 7.35 -17.21 4.91
CA GLU A 121 7.31 -17.08 6.37
C GLU A 121 5.86 -17.07 6.91
N LEU A 122 4.94 -16.40 6.20
CA LEU A 122 3.55 -16.23 6.67
C LEU A 122 2.65 -17.43 6.38
N LYS A 123 2.90 -18.15 5.29
CA LYS A 123 2.08 -19.29 4.86
C LYS A 123 2.91 -20.56 4.85
N LYS A 124 2.78 -21.35 5.89
CA LYS A 124 3.33 -22.71 5.93
C LYS A 124 2.57 -23.60 4.93
N ASN A 125 3.28 -24.46 4.23
CA ASN A 125 2.74 -25.39 3.21
C ASN A 125 2.12 -24.71 1.99
N PHE A 126 2.46 -23.48 1.69
CA PHE A 126 2.07 -22.84 0.43
C PHE A 126 3.07 -23.26 -0.65
N GLN A 127 2.59 -24.04 -1.62
CA GLN A 127 3.34 -24.33 -2.84
C GLN A 127 2.93 -23.31 -3.90
N TYR A 128 3.91 -22.61 -4.44
CA TYR A 128 3.68 -21.75 -5.59
C TYR A 128 3.35 -22.64 -6.77
N SER A 129 2.15 -22.52 -7.32
CA SER A 129 1.80 -23.23 -8.56
C SER A 129 2.57 -22.59 -9.71
N LEU A 130 3.59 -23.29 -10.19
CA LEU A 130 4.28 -22.91 -11.42
C LEU A 130 3.28 -22.78 -12.58
N PRO A 131 3.44 -21.81 -13.48
CA PRO A 131 2.63 -21.72 -14.68
C PRO A 131 2.67 -23.06 -15.45
N LEU A 132 1.52 -23.48 -15.97
CA LEU A 132 1.37 -24.77 -16.70
C LEU A 132 2.44 -24.99 -17.79
N SER A 133 3.00 -23.91 -18.35
CA SER A 133 4.09 -23.97 -19.34
C SER A 133 5.43 -24.45 -18.77
N SER A 134 5.71 -24.25 -17.48
CA SER A 134 6.94 -24.75 -16.84
C SER A 134 6.79 -26.19 -16.35
N GLN A 135 5.59 -26.61 -15.96
CA GLN A 135 5.34 -27.99 -15.56
C GLN A 135 5.44 -29.00 -16.71
N ARG A 136 5.28 -28.55 -17.96
CA ARG A 136 5.45 -29.41 -19.13
C ARG A 136 6.91 -29.73 -19.48
N ARG A 137 7.85 -28.87 -19.10
CA ARG A 137 9.27 -29.05 -19.42
C ARG A 137 10.02 -30.02 -18.50
N GLU A 138 9.49 -30.25 -17.27
CA GLU A 138 10.11 -31.20 -16.32
C GLU A 138 9.66 -32.66 -16.51
N LYS A 139 8.74 -32.93 -17.41
CA LYS A 139 8.25 -34.29 -17.69
C LYS A 139 8.83 -34.92 -18.95
N ASP A 140 9.62 -34.17 -19.72
CA ASP A 140 10.19 -34.60 -21.00
C ASP A 140 11.72 -34.79 -20.92
N ASP A 141 12.33 -34.70 -19.72
CA ASP A 141 13.70 -35.10 -19.38
C ASP A 141 13.68 -36.32 -18.44
#